data_023f4ba6e3a65e97d09f329dea54a884
#
_entry.id   023f4ba6e3a65e97d09f329dea54a884
#
_cell.length_a   1.000
_cell.length_b   1.000
_cell.length_c   1.000
_cell.angle_alpha   90.00
_cell.angle_beta   90.00
_cell.angle_gamma   90.00
#
_symmetry.space_group_name_H-M   'P 1'
#
loop_
_entity.id
_entity.type
_entity.pdbx_description
1 polymer ?
#
loop_
_entity_poly.entity_id
_entity_poly.type
_entity_poly.pdbx_seq_one_letter_code
_entity_poly.pdbx_strand_id
1 'polypeptide(L)'
;METSTFSVMELFNLGGPVMWPLLAFSIAVVAISIERAVYLIYHNLKVDDLADKIQEYIKNNDYNAASDYLSGLTKKHMGARILLTLIEHAGAGSKQGQSFSEHRAERAAQTEAVNCINSLENGFNFLTALGSISPLTGFLGTVTGMIGAFRSIAEATEVNAQIVANGIYEALITTVFGLIIAIIAMISHSIFSHIVDRFASRAEGACSQIIALLDETQAR
;
A
#
# COMPACT_ATOMS: atom_id res chain seq x y z
N MET A 1 44.01 -4.74 8.77
CA MET A 1 42.62 -4.46 9.11
C MET A 1 41.75 -5.42 8.31
N GLU A 2 41.60 -6.68 8.81
CA GLU A 2 40.69 -7.64 8.18
C GLU A 2 39.26 -7.18 8.41
N THR A 3 38.62 -6.79 7.34
CA THR A 3 37.16 -6.59 7.33
C THR A 3 36.55 -7.99 7.44
N SER A 4 36.33 -8.46 8.68
CA SER A 4 35.52 -9.63 8.91
C SER A 4 34.09 -9.29 8.41
N THR A 5 33.81 -9.67 7.17
CA THR A 5 32.46 -9.67 6.62
C THR A 5 31.65 -10.70 7.41
N PHE A 6 31.00 -10.25 8.47
CA PHE A 6 30.05 -11.10 9.19
C PHE A 6 29.00 -11.58 8.21
N SER A 7 28.92 -12.91 8.05
CA SER A 7 27.86 -13.52 7.26
C SER A 7 26.51 -13.21 7.92
N VAL A 8 25.48 -12.86 7.13
CA VAL A 8 24.11 -12.63 7.64
C VAL A 8 23.62 -13.81 8.48
N MET A 9 24.05 -15.03 8.11
CA MET A 9 23.73 -16.26 8.84
C MET A 9 24.41 -16.32 10.23
N GLU A 10 25.65 -15.83 10.35
CA GLU A 10 26.33 -15.75 11.64
C GLU A 10 25.64 -14.73 12.56
N LEU A 11 25.28 -13.55 12.02
CA LEU A 11 24.53 -12.55 12.77
C LEU A 11 23.16 -13.07 13.20
N PHE A 12 22.49 -13.85 12.35
CA PHE A 12 21.21 -14.46 12.69
C PHE A 12 21.35 -15.44 13.87
N ASN A 13 22.35 -16.30 13.85
CA ASN A 13 22.59 -17.27 14.93
C ASN A 13 23.00 -16.59 16.23
N LEU A 14 23.70 -15.45 16.15
CA LEU A 14 24.14 -14.67 17.31
C LEU A 14 23.02 -13.85 17.95
N GLY A 15 21.94 -13.54 17.23
CA GLY A 15 20.82 -12.73 17.73
C GLY A 15 19.77 -13.52 18.54
N GLY A 16 19.99 -14.82 18.80
CA GLY A 16 19.19 -15.63 19.71
C GLY A 16 17.74 -15.90 19.25
N PRO A 17 16.86 -16.34 20.17
CA PRO A 17 15.51 -16.80 19.81
C PRO A 17 14.60 -15.69 19.24
N VAL A 18 14.86 -14.42 19.56
CA VAL A 18 14.06 -13.29 19.05
C VAL A 18 14.27 -13.06 17.55
N MET A 19 15.33 -13.63 16.96
CA MET A 19 15.56 -13.55 15.51
C MET A 19 14.51 -14.29 14.69
N TRP A 20 13.87 -15.33 15.23
CA TRP A 20 12.85 -16.10 14.51
C TRP A 20 11.57 -15.28 14.20
N PRO A 21 10.95 -14.59 15.18
CA PRO A 21 9.87 -13.65 14.87
C PRO A 21 10.28 -12.55 13.89
N LEU A 22 11.48 -11.98 14.05
CA LEU A 22 11.99 -10.95 13.15
C LEU A 22 12.18 -11.49 11.72
N LEU A 23 12.66 -12.73 11.55
CA LEU A 23 12.73 -13.38 10.25
C LEU A 23 11.34 -13.52 9.62
N ALA A 24 10.34 -13.97 10.39
CA ALA A 24 8.97 -14.09 9.91
C ALA A 24 8.40 -12.72 9.47
N PHE A 25 8.66 -11.64 10.23
CA PHE A 25 8.26 -10.29 9.86
C PHE A 25 8.97 -9.81 8.59
N SER A 26 10.26 -10.08 8.46
CA SER A 26 11.04 -9.76 7.25
C SER A 26 10.44 -10.41 6.00
N ILE A 27 10.15 -11.70 6.06
CA ILE A 27 9.52 -12.44 4.95
C ILE A 27 8.14 -11.85 4.63
N ALA A 28 7.33 -11.56 5.66
CA ALA A 28 6.01 -10.99 5.47
C ALA A 28 6.06 -9.59 4.82
N VAL A 29 6.95 -8.71 5.29
CA VAL A 29 7.14 -7.37 4.71
C VAL A 29 7.54 -7.44 3.24
N VAL A 30 8.51 -8.29 2.90
CA VAL A 30 8.98 -8.45 1.53
C VAL A 30 7.88 -9.04 0.64
N ALA A 31 7.17 -10.08 1.12
CA ALA A 31 6.09 -10.73 0.37
C ALA A 31 4.94 -9.75 0.08
N ILE A 32 4.48 -8.99 1.09
CA ILE A 32 3.43 -7.99 0.92
C ILE A 32 3.90 -6.86 0.00
N SER A 33 5.13 -6.39 0.14
CA SER A 33 5.67 -5.32 -0.69
C SER A 33 5.75 -5.73 -2.17
N ILE A 34 6.21 -6.93 -2.46
CA ILE A 34 6.26 -7.46 -3.84
C ILE A 34 4.85 -7.64 -4.40
N GLU A 35 3.96 -8.24 -3.63
CA GLU A 35 2.57 -8.49 -4.06
C GLU A 35 1.87 -7.17 -4.38
N ARG A 36 2.00 -6.15 -3.52
CA ARG A 36 1.40 -4.83 -3.74
C ARG A 36 2.04 -4.08 -4.91
N ALA A 37 3.36 -4.14 -5.06
CA ALA A 37 4.04 -3.55 -6.22
C ALA A 37 3.53 -4.16 -7.54
N VAL A 38 3.43 -5.48 -7.61
CA VAL A 38 2.91 -6.18 -8.80
C VAL A 38 1.45 -5.80 -9.05
N TYR A 39 0.62 -5.74 -8.00
CA TYR A 39 -0.79 -5.38 -8.10
C TYR A 39 -0.98 -3.95 -8.63
N LEU A 40 -0.23 -2.97 -8.11
CA LEU A 40 -0.30 -1.57 -8.55
C LEU A 40 0.19 -1.38 -9.99
N ILE A 41 1.22 -2.13 -10.40
CA ILE A 41 1.74 -2.10 -11.78
C ILE A 41 0.75 -2.77 -12.75
N TYR A 42 0.13 -3.88 -12.35
CA TYR A 42 -0.81 -4.61 -13.20
C TYR A 42 -2.08 -3.80 -13.49
N HIS A 43 -2.61 -3.10 -12.48
CA HIS A 43 -3.76 -2.23 -12.64
C HIS A 43 -3.29 -0.84 -13.08
N ASN A 44 -3.48 -0.53 -14.35
CA ASN A 44 -3.10 0.77 -14.89
C ASN A 44 -3.93 1.88 -14.18
N LEU A 45 -3.23 2.74 -13.46
CA LEU A 45 -3.82 3.83 -12.66
C LEU A 45 -3.88 5.16 -13.45
N LYS A 46 -3.65 5.15 -14.76
CA LYS A 46 -3.79 6.35 -15.60
C LYS A 46 -5.27 6.61 -15.86
N VAL A 47 -5.74 7.79 -15.48
CA VAL A 47 -7.13 8.23 -15.65
C VAL A 47 -7.22 9.32 -16.72
N ASP A 48 -6.19 10.14 -16.86
CA ASP A 48 -6.19 11.34 -17.69
C ASP A 48 -6.51 11.00 -19.16
N ASP A 49 -5.80 10.04 -19.75
CA ASP A 49 -6.00 9.60 -21.15
C ASP A 49 -7.43 9.04 -21.39
N LEU A 50 -8.04 8.46 -20.33
CA LEU A 50 -9.41 7.94 -20.40
C LEU A 50 -10.42 9.10 -20.35
N ALA A 51 -10.20 10.07 -19.48
CA ALA A 51 -11.05 11.23 -19.32
C ALA A 51 -11.13 12.04 -20.63
N ASP A 52 -9.99 12.27 -21.28
CA ASP A 52 -9.95 13.02 -22.55
C ASP A 52 -10.76 12.33 -23.64
N LYS A 53 -10.63 11.00 -23.79
CA LYS A 53 -11.44 10.24 -24.75
C LYS A 53 -12.92 10.25 -24.43
N ILE A 54 -13.28 10.15 -23.17
CA ILE A 54 -14.69 10.18 -22.75
C ILE A 54 -15.30 11.55 -23.00
N GLN A 55 -14.57 12.64 -22.79
CA GLN A 55 -15.03 13.99 -23.12
C GLN A 55 -15.35 14.12 -24.62
N GLU A 56 -14.56 13.50 -25.49
CA GLU A 56 -14.82 13.48 -26.93
C GLU A 56 -16.13 12.76 -27.27
N TYR A 57 -16.38 11.58 -26.69
CA TYR A 57 -17.66 10.87 -26.87
C TYR A 57 -18.86 11.65 -26.35
N ILE A 58 -18.75 12.30 -25.19
CA ILE A 58 -19.83 13.10 -24.61
C ILE A 58 -20.16 14.31 -25.52
N LYS A 59 -19.15 15.01 -26.05
CA LYS A 59 -19.36 16.13 -26.99
C LYS A 59 -20.11 15.70 -28.25
N ASN A 60 -19.95 14.44 -28.66
CA ASN A 60 -20.64 13.85 -29.81
C ASN A 60 -21.99 13.21 -29.44
N ASN A 61 -22.45 13.34 -28.18
CA ASN A 61 -23.66 12.69 -27.64
C ASN A 61 -23.69 11.16 -27.77
N ASP A 62 -22.52 10.49 -27.87
CA ASP A 62 -22.43 9.05 -28.04
C ASP A 62 -22.09 8.35 -26.72
N TYR A 63 -23.04 8.35 -25.79
CA TYR A 63 -22.91 7.71 -24.47
C TYR A 63 -22.74 6.18 -24.55
N ASN A 64 -23.30 5.53 -25.60
CA ASN A 64 -23.19 4.08 -25.75
C ASN A 64 -21.73 3.72 -26.15
N ALA A 65 -21.13 4.43 -27.09
CA ALA A 65 -19.73 4.20 -27.44
C ALA A 65 -18.78 4.50 -26.25
N ALA A 66 -19.06 5.52 -25.45
CA ALA A 66 -18.31 5.78 -24.21
C ALA A 66 -18.38 4.60 -23.23
N SER A 67 -19.58 4.07 -23.01
CA SER A 67 -19.80 2.92 -22.11
C SER A 67 -19.14 1.65 -22.64
N ASP A 68 -19.29 1.34 -23.93
CA ASP A 68 -18.66 0.16 -24.56
C ASP A 68 -17.13 0.23 -24.52
N TYR A 69 -16.55 1.41 -24.77
CA TYR A 69 -15.11 1.63 -24.68
C TYR A 69 -14.59 1.39 -23.25
N LEU A 70 -15.25 1.96 -22.24
CA LEU A 70 -14.85 1.79 -20.85
C LEU A 70 -15.04 0.34 -20.37
N SER A 71 -16.14 -0.31 -20.74
CA SER A 71 -16.44 -1.69 -20.34
C SER A 71 -15.34 -2.67 -20.77
N GLY A 72 -14.77 -2.47 -21.95
CA GLY A 72 -13.63 -3.24 -22.45
C GLY A 72 -12.34 -3.08 -21.63
N LEU A 73 -12.21 -1.99 -20.88
CA LEU A 73 -11.01 -1.64 -20.12
C LEU A 73 -11.12 -1.91 -18.61
N THR A 74 -12.31 -2.20 -18.07
CA THR A 74 -12.57 -2.35 -16.64
C THR A 74 -11.70 -3.37 -15.92
N LYS A 75 -11.24 -4.41 -16.62
CA LYS A 75 -10.40 -5.48 -16.04
C LYS A 75 -8.97 -5.01 -15.71
N LYS A 76 -8.45 -4.04 -16.44
CA LYS A 76 -7.05 -3.59 -16.33
C LYS A 76 -6.89 -2.14 -15.86
N HIS A 77 -7.96 -1.34 -15.91
CA HIS A 77 -7.92 0.08 -15.58
C HIS A 77 -8.93 0.39 -14.48
N MET A 78 -8.45 0.73 -13.30
CA MET A 78 -9.31 1.13 -12.19
C MET A 78 -10.09 2.42 -12.50
N GLY A 79 -9.48 3.38 -13.20
CA GLY A 79 -10.16 4.60 -13.63
C GLY A 79 -11.32 4.32 -14.58
N ALA A 80 -11.23 3.31 -15.46
CA ALA A 80 -12.31 2.96 -16.36
C ALA A 80 -13.57 2.47 -15.61
N ARG A 81 -13.41 1.78 -14.47
CA ARG A 81 -14.55 1.35 -13.63
C ARG A 81 -15.30 2.53 -13.04
N ILE A 82 -14.55 3.51 -12.53
CA ILE A 82 -15.12 4.73 -11.92
C ILE A 82 -15.88 5.54 -12.99
N LEU A 83 -15.23 5.79 -14.13
CA LEU A 83 -15.81 6.55 -15.23
C LEU A 83 -17.00 5.82 -15.87
N LEU A 84 -16.95 4.48 -15.99
CA LEU A 84 -18.08 3.69 -16.48
C LEU A 84 -19.30 3.86 -15.57
N THR A 85 -19.13 3.74 -14.25
CA THR A 85 -20.20 3.94 -13.29
C THR A 85 -20.79 5.34 -13.38
N LEU A 86 -19.97 6.36 -13.60
CA LEU A 86 -20.41 7.73 -13.81
C LEU A 86 -21.30 7.84 -15.06
N ILE A 87 -20.84 7.32 -16.22
CA ILE A 87 -21.54 7.41 -17.51
C ILE A 87 -22.84 6.59 -17.50
N GLU A 88 -22.83 5.39 -16.92
CA GLU A 88 -24.04 4.56 -16.82
C GLU A 88 -25.14 5.27 -16.02
N HIS A 89 -24.80 5.89 -14.91
CA HIS A 89 -25.77 6.64 -14.10
C HIS A 89 -26.19 7.96 -14.73
N ALA A 90 -25.33 8.57 -15.51
CA ALA A 90 -25.67 9.75 -16.32
C ALA A 90 -26.60 9.40 -17.49
N GLY A 91 -26.33 8.29 -18.22
CA GLY A 91 -27.12 7.84 -19.37
C GLY A 91 -28.44 7.18 -19.01
N ALA A 92 -28.58 6.56 -17.84
CA ALA A 92 -29.81 5.91 -17.40
C ALA A 92 -30.98 6.88 -17.22
N GLY A 93 -30.69 8.13 -16.84
CA GLY A 93 -31.70 9.19 -16.76
C GLY A 93 -32.33 9.54 -18.10
N SER A 94 -31.55 9.55 -19.17
CA SER A 94 -32.01 9.87 -20.53
C SER A 94 -32.92 8.77 -21.12
N LYS A 95 -32.71 7.50 -20.80
CA LYS A 95 -33.53 6.38 -21.31
C LYS A 95 -34.89 6.22 -20.63
N GLN A 96 -35.09 6.78 -19.42
CA GLN A 96 -36.33 6.64 -18.63
C GLN A 96 -37.15 7.93 -18.53
N GLY A 97 -36.79 8.97 -19.27
CA GLY A 97 -37.52 10.25 -19.22
C GLY A 97 -37.41 10.98 -17.87
N GLN A 98 -36.50 10.54 -17.00
CA GLN A 98 -36.14 11.25 -15.78
C GLN A 98 -35.00 12.21 -16.08
N SER A 99 -35.14 13.46 -15.58
CA SER A 99 -34.04 14.43 -15.66
C SER A 99 -32.76 13.87 -15.08
N PHE A 100 -31.65 14.17 -15.72
CA PHE A 100 -30.32 13.89 -15.25
C PHE A 100 -30.19 14.28 -13.76
N SER A 101 -29.78 13.34 -12.96
CA SER A 101 -29.48 13.63 -11.56
C SER A 101 -27.97 13.55 -11.38
N GLU A 102 -27.33 14.69 -11.60
CA GLU A 102 -25.92 14.93 -11.32
C GLU A 102 -25.49 14.27 -9.99
N HIS A 103 -26.25 14.52 -8.97
CA HIS A 103 -26.03 14.00 -7.62
C HIS A 103 -26.05 12.47 -7.52
N ARG A 104 -26.79 11.76 -8.37
CA ARG A 104 -26.80 10.30 -8.39
C ARG A 104 -25.57 9.74 -9.10
N ALA A 105 -25.21 10.33 -10.24
CA ALA A 105 -24.04 9.91 -11.01
C ALA A 105 -22.74 10.17 -10.20
N GLU A 106 -22.64 11.33 -9.58
CA GLU A 106 -21.54 11.71 -8.71
C GLU A 106 -21.37 10.73 -7.53
N ARG A 107 -22.45 10.48 -6.78
CA ARG A 107 -22.41 9.54 -5.64
C ARG A 107 -22.07 8.12 -6.05
N ALA A 108 -22.55 7.65 -7.18
CA ALA A 108 -22.24 6.33 -7.70
C ALA A 108 -20.75 6.23 -8.06
N ALA A 109 -20.20 7.23 -8.76
CA ALA A 109 -18.79 7.31 -9.08
C ALA A 109 -17.91 7.41 -7.83
N GLN A 110 -18.29 8.21 -6.83
CA GLN A 110 -17.58 8.31 -5.55
C GLN A 110 -17.57 6.97 -4.81
N THR A 111 -18.70 6.26 -4.77
CA THR A 111 -18.76 4.94 -4.14
C THR A 111 -17.83 3.95 -4.83
N GLU A 112 -17.82 3.93 -6.16
CA GLU A 112 -16.92 3.06 -6.91
C GLU A 112 -15.45 3.48 -6.77
N ALA A 113 -15.16 4.79 -6.68
CA ALA A 113 -13.81 5.28 -6.40
C ALA A 113 -13.30 4.79 -5.03
N VAL A 114 -14.13 4.86 -3.99
CA VAL A 114 -13.80 4.33 -2.66
C VAL A 114 -13.55 2.82 -2.71
N ASN A 115 -14.37 2.06 -3.45
CA ASN A 115 -14.17 0.61 -3.63
C ASN A 115 -12.84 0.30 -4.33
N CYS A 116 -12.50 1.05 -5.37
CA CYS A 116 -11.23 0.92 -6.07
C CYS A 116 -10.04 1.25 -5.15
N ILE A 117 -10.10 2.36 -4.42
CA ILE A 117 -9.06 2.78 -3.46
C ILE A 117 -8.87 1.72 -2.38
N ASN A 118 -9.94 1.26 -1.73
CA ASN A 118 -9.88 0.21 -0.71
C ASN A 118 -9.22 -1.08 -1.24
N SER A 119 -9.50 -1.42 -2.49
CA SER A 119 -8.88 -2.57 -3.17
C SER A 119 -7.36 -2.38 -3.39
N LEU A 120 -6.94 -1.15 -3.72
CA LEU A 120 -5.53 -0.79 -3.91
C LEU A 120 -4.78 -0.75 -2.57
N GLU A 121 -5.40 -0.23 -1.51
CA GLU A 121 -4.83 -0.10 -0.16
C GLU A 121 -4.83 -1.40 0.64
N ASN A 122 -5.46 -2.45 0.14
CA ASN A 122 -5.49 -3.73 0.82
C ASN A 122 -4.05 -4.19 1.13
N GLY A 123 -3.79 -4.57 2.38
CA GLY A 123 -2.45 -4.97 2.84
C GLY A 123 -1.57 -3.84 3.37
N PHE A 124 -1.86 -2.55 3.14
CA PHE A 124 -1.07 -1.44 3.67
C PHE A 124 -1.07 -1.40 5.19
N ASN A 125 -2.21 -1.74 5.81
CA ASN A 125 -2.32 -1.85 7.26
C ASN A 125 -1.36 -2.88 7.85
N PHE A 126 -1.06 -3.97 7.14
CA PHE A 126 -0.08 -4.96 7.58
C PHE A 126 1.34 -4.41 7.51
N LEU A 127 1.68 -3.63 6.46
CA LEU A 127 3.00 -2.98 6.38
C LEU A 127 3.19 -1.98 7.52
N THR A 128 2.16 -1.19 7.84
CA THR A 128 2.20 -0.24 8.98
C THR A 128 2.35 -0.98 10.31
N ALA A 129 1.58 -2.05 10.52
CA ALA A 129 1.66 -2.86 11.73
C ALA A 129 3.04 -3.50 11.89
N LEU A 130 3.57 -4.14 10.85
CA LEU A 130 4.90 -4.75 10.86
C LEU A 130 6.01 -3.71 11.04
N GLY A 131 5.86 -2.54 10.42
CA GLY A 131 6.77 -1.40 10.60
C GLY A 131 6.83 -0.91 12.05
N SER A 132 5.71 -0.99 12.78
CA SER A 132 5.63 -0.59 14.19
C SER A 132 6.07 -1.69 15.15
N ILE A 133 5.71 -2.95 14.88
CA ILE A 133 5.96 -4.08 15.77
C ILE A 133 7.42 -4.56 15.66
N SER A 134 8.05 -4.47 14.48
CA SER A 134 9.41 -4.99 14.29
C SER A 134 10.46 -4.31 15.19
N PRO A 135 10.49 -2.97 15.37
CA PRO A 135 11.40 -2.33 16.30
C PRO A 135 11.13 -2.71 17.76
N LEU A 136 9.86 -2.86 18.14
CA LEU A 136 9.47 -3.27 19.48
C LEU A 136 9.94 -4.69 19.78
N THR A 137 9.85 -5.59 18.79
CA THR A 137 10.38 -6.95 18.90
C THR A 137 11.90 -6.95 19.00
N GLY A 138 12.58 -6.10 18.23
CA GLY A 138 14.04 -5.90 18.33
C GLY A 138 14.44 -5.38 19.71
N PHE A 139 13.70 -4.40 20.24
CA PHE A 139 13.90 -3.89 21.61
C PHE A 139 13.63 -4.96 22.67
N LEU A 140 12.61 -5.79 22.51
CA LEU A 140 12.38 -6.94 23.39
C LEU A 140 13.60 -7.86 23.40
N GLY A 141 14.26 -8.06 22.26
CA GLY A 141 15.52 -8.80 22.16
C GLY A 141 16.64 -8.20 22.99
N THR A 142 16.74 -6.86 23.07
CA THR A 142 17.76 -6.23 23.94
C THR A 142 17.47 -6.48 25.42
N VAL A 143 16.21 -6.38 25.83
CA VAL A 143 15.84 -6.62 27.23
C VAL A 143 16.10 -8.06 27.62
N THR A 144 15.68 -9.01 26.78
CA THR A 144 15.90 -10.45 27.06
C THR A 144 17.35 -10.84 27.03
N GLY A 145 18.16 -10.32 26.09
CA GLY A 145 19.60 -10.53 26.01
C GLY A 145 20.34 -9.98 27.24
N MET A 146 19.99 -8.79 27.70
CA MET A 146 20.55 -8.20 28.92
C MET A 146 20.17 -8.99 30.17
N ILE A 147 18.92 -9.43 30.31
CA ILE A 147 18.48 -10.30 31.42
C ILE A 147 19.31 -11.58 31.43
N GLY A 148 19.52 -12.21 30.28
CA GLY A 148 20.35 -13.40 30.14
C GLY A 148 21.79 -13.16 30.57
N ALA A 149 22.40 -12.05 30.16
CA ALA A 149 23.75 -11.67 30.54
C ALA A 149 23.88 -11.48 32.07
N PHE A 150 22.98 -10.73 32.68
CA PHE A 150 23.00 -10.51 34.14
C PHE A 150 22.76 -11.79 34.92
N ARG A 151 21.88 -12.67 34.45
CA ARG A 151 21.68 -14.00 35.08
C ARG A 151 22.97 -14.82 35.02
N SER A 152 23.65 -14.88 33.89
CA SER A 152 24.93 -15.59 33.74
C SER A 152 26.02 -15.04 34.66
N ILE A 153 26.05 -13.72 34.88
CA ILE A 153 26.94 -13.08 35.84
C ILE A 153 26.61 -13.52 37.30
N ALA A 154 25.34 -13.54 37.64
CA ALA A 154 24.90 -13.92 38.98
C ALA A 154 25.18 -15.39 39.36
N GLU A 155 25.19 -16.26 38.33
CA GLU A 155 25.47 -17.69 38.48
C GLU A 155 26.99 -18.05 38.38
N ALA A 156 27.81 -17.08 37.89
CA ALA A 156 29.24 -17.31 37.71
C ALA A 156 30.03 -17.13 39.01
N THR A 157 30.97 -17.98 39.25
CA THR A 157 31.94 -17.88 40.36
C THR A 157 33.00 -16.81 40.14
N GLU A 158 33.32 -16.52 38.86
CA GLU A 158 34.18 -15.42 38.44
C GLU A 158 33.50 -14.65 37.31
N VAL A 159 33.44 -13.32 37.43
CA VAL A 159 32.85 -12.46 36.38
C VAL A 159 33.83 -12.28 35.24
N ASN A 160 33.49 -12.86 34.08
CA ASN A 160 34.22 -12.67 32.84
C ASN A 160 33.56 -11.59 32.00
N ALA A 161 34.32 -10.55 31.60
CA ALA A 161 33.86 -9.48 30.70
C ALA A 161 33.29 -10.02 29.38
N GLN A 162 33.73 -11.20 28.92
CA GLN A 162 33.25 -11.82 27.68
C GLN A 162 31.77 -12.25 27.76
N ILE A 163 31.31 -12.70 28.93
CA ILE A 163 29.92 -13.11 29.15
C ILE A 163 28.99 -11.89 28.99
N VAL A 164 29.40 -10.75 29.56
CA VAL A 164 28.65 -9.50 29.44
C VAL A 164 28.64 -9.00 28.00
N ALA A 165 29.80 -9.00 27.35
CA ALA A 165 29.94 -8.54 25.97
C ALA A 165 29.08 -9.36 25.01
N ASN A 166 28.99 -10.67 25.16
CA ASN A 166 28.19 -11.54 24.31
C ASN A 166 26.66 -11.22 24.43
N GLY A 167 26.16 -11.05 25.65
CA GLY A 167 24.74 -10.72 25.86
C GLY A 167 24.37 -9.34 25.31
N ILE A 168 25.26 -8.35 25.45
CA ILE A 168 25.08 -7.02 24.84
C ILE A 168 25.10 -7.12 23.31
N TYR A 169 26.03 -7.88 22.76
CA TYR A 169 26.16 -8.06 21.30
C TYR A 169 24.90 -8.71 20.70
N GLU A 170 24.39 -9.81 21.30
CA GLU A 170 23.13 -10.42 20.93
C GLU A 170 21.98 -9.41 20.94
N ALA A 171 21.88 -8.64 22.00
CA ALA A 171 20.86 -7.61 22.17
C ALA A 171 20.91 -6.57 21.05
N LEU A 172 22.06 -6.02 20.74
CA LEU A 172 22.22 -4.98 19.71
C LEU A 172 21.85 -5.50 18.30
N ILE A 173 22.20 -6.74 17.98
CA ILE A 173 21.87 -7.36 16.69
C ILE A 173 20.36 -7.39 16.48
N THR A 174 19.57 -7.83 17.46
CA THR A 174 18.12 -7.93 17.32
C THR A 174 17.48 -6.57 17.04
N THR A 175 17.97 -5.52 17.69
CA THR A 175 17.47 -4.16 17.45
C THR A 175 17.78 -3.67 16.04
N VAL A 176 19.00 -3.92 15.54
CA VAL A 176 19.38 -3.53 14.17
C VAL A 176 18.47 -4.21 13.15
N PHE A 177 18.23 -5.52 13.28
CA PHE A 177 17.33 -6.23 12.37
C PHE A 177 15.88 -5.71 12.46
N GLY A 178 15.37 -5.47 13.67
CA GLY A 178 14.03 -4.89 13.86
C GLY A 178 13.87 -3.54 13.18
N LEU A 179 14.88 -2.67 13.29
CA LEU A 179 14.88 -1.35 12.65
C LEU A 179 14.97 -1.44 11.12
N ILE A 180 15.79 -2.32 10.58
CA ILE A 180 15.90 -2.52 9.12
C ILE A 180 14.55 -2.96 8.54
N ILE A 181 13.88 -3.92 9.17
CA ILE A 181 12.56 -4.40 8.74
C ILE A 181 11.55 -3.25 8.74
N ALA A 182 11.54 -2.46 9.82
CA ALA A 182 10.63 -1.32 9.95
C ALA A 182 10.86 -0.27 8.86
N ILE A 183 12.10 0.07 8.57
CA ILE A 183 12.47 1.03 7.52
C ILE A 183 11.93 0.56 6.16
N ILE A 184 12.16 -0.71 5.81
CA ILE A 184 11.67 -1.28 4.54
C ILE A 184 10.13 -1.24 4.48
N ALA A 185 9.45 -1.65 5.56
CA ALA A 185 7.99 -1.63 5.64
C ALA A 185 7.42 -0.22 5.47
N MET A 186 7.97 0.77 6.17
CA MET A 186 7.51 2.15 6.13
C MET A 186 7.78 2.83 4.79
N ILE A 187 8.94 2.59 4.18
CA ILE A 187 9.24 3.11 2.84
C ILE A 187 8.29 2.52 1.82
N SER A 188 8.08 1.20 1.84
CA SER A 188 7.14 0.53 0.94
C SER A 188 5.73 1.09 1.08
N HIS A 189 5.22 1.21 2.33
CA HIS A 189 3.93 1.80 2.62
C HIS A 189 3.82 3.23 2.07
N SER A 190 4.80 4.08 2.35
CA SER A 190 4.79 5.49 1.92
C SER A 190 4.75 5.64 0.40
N ILE A 191 5.53 4.82 -0.32
CA ILE A 191 5.55 4.84 -1.80
C ILE A 191 4.19 4.40 -2.35
N PHE A 192 3.63 3.30 -1.85
CA PHE A 192 2.36 2.76 -2.35
C PHE A 192 1.19 3.69 -2.02
N SER A 193 1.13 4.25 -0.80
CA SER A 193 0.12 5.24 -0.42
C SER A 193 0.16 6.45 -1.34
N HIS A 194 1.35 7.00 -1.60
CA HIS A 194 1.48 8.13 -2.52
C HIS A 194 0.98 7.83 -3.95
N ILE A 195 1.19 6.60 -4.45
CA ILE A 195 0.69 6.20 -5.77
C ILE A 195 -0.84 6.15 -5.77
N VAL A 196 -1.45 5.60 -4.72
CA VAL A 196 -2.91 5.49 -4.59
C VAL A 196 -3.54 6.87 -4.40
N ASP A 197 -2.96 7.74 -3.56
CA ASP A 197 -3.44 9.11 -3.36
C ASP A 197 -3.43 9.92 -4.65
N ARG A 198 -2.38 9.77 -5.45
CA ARG A 198 -2.32 10.41 -6.78
C ARG A 198 -3.39 9.88 -7.73
N PHE A 199 -3.66 8.59 -7.71
CA PHE A 199 -4.73 8.00 -8.50
C PHE A 199 -6.09 8.54 -8.04
N ALA A 200 -6.37 8.59 -6.73
CA ALA A 200 -7.59 9.11 -6.17
C ALA A 200 -7.86 10.56 -6.61
N SER A 201 -6.87 11.43 -6.47
CA SER A 201 -6.97 12.84 -6.86
C SER A 201 -7.22 13.02 -8.37
N ARG A 202 -6.60 12.20 -9.22
CA ARG A 202 -6.82 12.24 -10.67
C ARG A 202 -8.20 11.72 -11.05
N ALA A 203 -8.66 10.65 -10.41
CA ALA A 203 -9.98 10.09 -10.64
C ALA A 203 -11.09 11.09 -10.25
N GLU A 204 -10.92 11.75 -9.12
CA GLU A 204 -11.83 12.81 -8.67
C GLU A 204 -11.87 13.99 -9.66
N GLY A 205 -10.71 14.49 -10.09
CA GLY A 205 -10.60 15.54 -11.07
C GLY A 205 -11.25 15.18 -12.41
N ALA A 206 -11.03 13.95 -12.91
CA ALA A 206 -11.64 13.45 -14.12
C ALA A 206 -13.17 13.35 -14.01
N CYS A 207 -13.69 12.85 -12.89
CA CYS A 207 -15.12 12.79 -12.64
C CYS A 207 -15.75 14.18 -12.63
N SER A 208 -15.12 15.14 -11.93
CA SER A 208 -15.61 16.52 -11.87
C SER A 208 -15.67 17.19 -13.25
N GLN A 209 -14.64 17.01 -14.07
CA GLN A 209 -14.60 17.54 -15.44
C GLN A 209 -15.70 16.93 -16.33
N ILE A 210 -15.92 15.62 -16.22
CA ILE A 210 -16.94 14.92 -16.99
C ILE A 210 -18.33 15.36 -16.55
N ILE A 211 -18.59 15.52 -15.25
CA ILE A 211 -19.87 16.01 -14.71
C ILE A 211 -20.16 17.41 -15.24
N ALA A 212 -19.20 18.33 -15.17
CA ALA A 212 -19.37 19.68 -15.68
C ALA A 212 -19.71 19.70 -17.18
N LEU A 213 -19.09 18.84 -17.97
CA LEU A 213 -19.36 18.72 -19.40
C LEU A 213 -20.77 18.15 -19.68
N LEU A 214 -21.22 17.18 -18.86
CA LEU A 214 -22.55 16.60 -18.96
C LEU A 214 -23.64 17.64 -18.70
N ASP A 215 -23.43 18.50 -17.69
CA ASP A 215 -24.35 19.57 -17.34
C ASP A 215 -24.46 20.62 -18.48
N GLU A 216 -23.33 21.03 -19.05
CA GLU A 216 -23.29 21.92 -20.21
C GLU A 216 -23.99 21.34 -21.45
N THR A 217 -23.89 20.05 -21.68
CA THR A 217 -24.44 19.37 -22.86
C THR A 217 -25.96 19.22 -22.76
N GLN A 218 -26.48 19.07 -21.53
CA GLN A 218 -27.93 18.96 -21.29
C GLN A 218 -28.66 20.30 -21.18
N ALA A 219 -27.91 21.37 -20.91
CA ALA A 219 -28.48 22.74 -20.88
C ALA A 219 -28.68 23.34 -22.30
N ARG A 220 -28.19 22.69 -23.35
CA ARG A 220 -28.37 23.07 -24.78
C ARG A 220 -29.48 22.31 -25.43
#